data_de5825138f099b4f749052df8633f985
#
_entry.id   de5825138f099b4f749052df8633f985
#
_cell.length_a   1.000
_cell.length_b   1.000
_cell.length_c   1.000
_cell.angle_alpha   90.00
_cell.angle_beta   90.00
_cell.angle_gamma   90.00
#
_symmetry.space_group_name_H-M   'P 1'
#
loop_
_entity.id
_entity.type
_entity.pdbx_description
1 polymer ?
#
loop_
_entity_poly.entity_id
_entity_poly.type
_entity_poly.pdbx_seq_one_letter_code
_entity_poly.pdbx_strand_id
1 'polypeptide(L)'
;MAGRRRGAGQGPKKGDLIGPNPTDRGKPGVKRSVLVEGDGGPLAVTLAGANVPDAQLLAATLDAIIVERPEPEPDYPQHLCLDKGYDNDTGWEATVERDYEPHIALIRDERPVRPKRHPARRWVVERTISWLNSCRAILVRYAKKSENYLGLIKLACALLWYRRFHRLTVLR
;
A
#
# COMPACT_ATOMS: atom_id res chain seq x y z
N MET A 1 -0.80 2.01 6.98
CA MET A 1 0.56 1.69 6.56
C MET A 1 0.60 1.57 5.05
N ALA A 2 1.15 2.54 4.37
CA ALA A 2 1.45 2.41 2.94
C ALA A 2 2.93 2.04 2.82
N GLY A 3 3.26 0.92 2.25
CA GLY A 3 4.63 0.43 2.18
C GLY A 3 5.10 0.27 0.75
N ARG A 4 6.25 0.80 0.49
CA ARG A 4 6.99 0.58 -0.74
C ARG A 4 7.70 -0.76 -0.67
N ARG A 5 7.47 -1.68 -1.57
CA ARG A 5 8.52 -2.31 -2.37
C ARG A 5 8.03 -3.35 -3.35
N ARG A 6 8.63 -3.26 -4.56
CA ARG A 6 8.83 -4.30 -5.59
C ARG A 6 7.62 -5.17 -5.88
N GLY A 7 6.55 -4.54 -6.25
CA GLY A 7 5.44 -5.20 -6.90
C GLY A 7 5.20 -4.64 -8.30
N ALA A 8 6.22 -4.06 -8.94
CA ALA A 8 6.14 -3.78 -10.37
C ALA A 8 6.21 -5.12 -11.10
N GLY A 9 5.06 -5.78 -11.21
CA GLY A 9 4.92 -6.96 -12.05
C GLY A 9 5.22 -6.58 -13.50
N GLN A 10 5.88 -7.45 -14.23
CA GLN A 10 5.97 -7.30 -15.69
C GLN A 10 4.55 -7.23 -16.24
N GLY A 11 4.21 -6.10 -16.86
CA GLY A 11 2.91 -5.92 -17.50
C GLY A 11 2.94 -6.35 -18.95
N PRO A 12 1.77 -6.54 -19.58
CA PRO A 12 1.70 -6.70 -21.02
C PRO A 12 2.35 -5.49 -21.71
N LYS A 13 2.96 -5.68 -22.87
CA LYS A 13 3.61 -4.58 -23.61
C LYS A 13 2.69 -3.39 -23.93
N LYS A 14 1.36 -3.59 -23.90
CA LYS A 14 0.32 -2.58 -24.10
C LYS A 14 -0.83 -2.82 -23.13
N GLY A 15 -1.30 -1.79 -22.45
CA GLY A 15 -2.43 -1.83 -21.52
C GLY A 15 -2.57 -0.54 -20.71
N ASP A 16 -3.66 -0.40 -19.98
CA ASP A 16 -3.94 0.78 -19.16
C ASP A 16 -3.01 0.82 -17.95
N LEU A 17 -2.66 2.01 -17.51
CA LEU A 17 -1.81 2.25 -16.34
C LEU A 17 -0.48 1.51 -16.40
N ILE A 18 0.14 1.43 -17.58
CA ILE A 18 1.48 0.89 -17.76
C ILE A 18 2.44 2.06 -17.97
N GLY A 19 3.55 2.03 -17.25
CA GLY A 19 4.63 3.02 -17.39
C GLY A 19 6.01 2.37 -17.35
N PRO A 20 7.05 3.06 -17.83
CA PRO A 20 8.41 2.56 -17.76
C PRO A 20 8.85 2.41 -16.31
N ASN A 21 9.37 1.24 -15.95
CA ASN A 21 9.84 0.98 -14.59
C ASN A 21 11.27 1.52 -14.41
N PRO A 22 11.49 2.55 -13.61
CA PRO A 22 12.82 3.14 -13.44
C PRO A 22 13.83 2.20 -12.75
N THR A 23 13.35 1.17 -12.05
CA THR A 23 14.21 0.20 -11.36
C THR A 23 14.46 -1.09 -12.15
N ASP A 24 13.80 -1.28 -13.29
CA ASP A 24 13.95 -2.45 -14.16
C ASP A 24 14.17 -2.04 -15.63
N ARG A 25 15.20 -1.23 -15.88
CA ARG A 25 15.67 -0.83 -17.21
C ARG A 25 14.58 -0.27 -18.13
N GLY A 26 13.61 0.44 -17.58
CA GLY A 26 12.51 1.03 -18.34
C GLY A 26 11.48 0.03 -18.87
N LYS A 27 11.50 -1.23 -18.46
CA LYS A 27 10.49 -2.21 -18.88
C LYS A 27 9.09 -1.76 -18.50
N PRO A 28 8.08 -2.05 -19.34
CA PRO A 28 6.69 -1.76 -19.04
C PRO A 28 6.27 -2.41 -17.73
N GLY A 29 5.74 -1.63 -16.78
CA GLY A 29 5.32 -2.12 -15.49
C GLY A 29 4.11 -1.38 -14.94
N VAL A 30 3.43 -2.02 -13.98
CA VAL A 30 2.35 -1.45 -13.20
C VAL A 30 2.76 -1.39 -11.73
N LYS A 31 2.46 -0.27 -11.08
CA LYS A 31 2.65 -0.08 -9.65
C LYS A 31 1.35 -0.38 -8.92
N ARG A 32 1.46 -1.05 -7.77
CA ARG A 32 0.37 -1.28 -6.82
C ARG A 32 0.68 -0.52 -5.54
N SER A 33 -0.14 0.44 -5.20
CA SER A 33 -0.12 1.07 -3.89
C SER A 33 -1.09 0.31 -2.99
N VAL A 34 -0.61 -0.21 -1.87
CA VAL A 34 -1.38 -1.06 -0.97
C VAL A 34 -1.35 -0.45 0.42
N LEU A 35 -2.53 -0.23 0.98
CA LEU A 35 -2.72 0.15 2.37
C LEU A 35 -3.15 -1.08 3.17
N VAL A 36 -2.57 -1.26 4.34
CA VAL A 36 -2.91 -2.35 5.25
C VAL A 36 -3.14 -1.82 6.67
N GLU A 37 -4.00 -2.49 7.43
CA GLU A 37 -4.14 -2.24 8.86
C GLU A 37 -2.96 -2.84 9.66
N GLY A 38 -2.92 -2.59 10.97
CA GLY A 38 -1.79 -2.92 11.85
C GLY A 38 -1.33 -4.37 11.84
N ASP A 39 -2.20 -5.31 11.48
CA ASP A 39 -1.91 -6.75 11.41
C ASP A 39 -1.73 -7.28 9.98
N GLY A 40 -1.79 -6.40 8.98
CA GLY A 40 -1.53 -6.72 7.58
C GLY A 40 -2.76 -7.07 6.75
N GLY A 41 -3.97 -6.81 7.25
CA GLY A 41 -5.19 -6.88 6.43
C GLY A 41 -5.21 -5.76 5.41
N PRO A 42 -5.40 -6.04 4.11
CA PRO A 42 -5.47 -5.00 3.09
C PRO A 42 -6.75 -4.17 3.22
N LEU A 43 -6.60 -2.85 3.33
CA LEU A 43 -7.70 -1.89 3.41
C LEU A 43 -8.01 -1.25 2.07
N ALA A 44 -6.97 -0.95 1.29
CA ALA A 44 -7.11 -0.33 -0.01
C ALA A 44 -6.00 -0.75 -0.97
N VAL A 45 -6.31 -0.74 -2.27
CA VAL A 45 -5.33 -0.94 -3.34
C VAL A 45 -5.66 -0.02 -4.50
N THR A 46 -4.64 0.71 -4.98
CA THR A 46 -4.71 1.50 -6.20
C THR A 46 -3.62 1.09 -7.19
N LEU A 47 -3.83 1.39 -8.46
CA LEU A 47 -2.92 1.07 -9.56
C LEU A 47 -2.45 2.34 -10.25
N ALA A 48 -1.19 2.33 -10.69
CA ALA A 48 -0.63 3.34 -11.58
C ALA A 48 0.49 2.77 -12.45
N GLY A 49 0.95 3.54 -13.41
CA GLY A 49 2.18 3.20 -14.15
C GLY A 49 3.37 3.13 -13.21
N ALA A 50 4.34 2.25 -13.51
CA ALA A 50 5.50 2.04 -12.66
C ALA A 50 6.38 3.30 -12.47
N ASN A 51 6.26 4.27 -13.37
CA ASN A 51 6.96 5.56 -13.33
C ASN A 51 6.35 6.58 -12.36
N VAL A 52 5.09 6.37 -11.91
CA VAL A 52 4.43 7.32 -11.00
C VAL A 52 5.07 7.26 -9.61
N PRO A 53 5.46 8.40 -9.00
CA PRO A 53 5.98 8.44 -7.64
C PRO A 53 4.99 7.90 -6.61
N ASP A 54 5.48 7.19 -5.58
CA ASP A 54 4.61 6.60 -4.55
C ASP A 54 3.82 7.66 -3.77
N ALA A 55 4.43 8.82 -3.49
CA ALA A 55 3.78 9.90 -2.77
C ALA A 55 2.53 10.45 -3.50
N GLN A 56 2.56 10.50 -4.85
CA GLN A 56 1.41 10.95 -5.64
C GLN A 56 0.23 9.97 -5.59
N LEU A 57 0.48 8.70 -5.25
CA LEU A 57 -0.58 7.69 -5.13
C LEU A 57 -1.18 7.62 -3.73
N LEU A 58 -0.57 8.27 -2.75
CA LEU A 58 -0.97 8.13 -1.35
C LEU A 58 -2.41 8.61 -1.13
N ALA A 59 -2.73 9.81 -1.57
CA ALA A 59 -4.06 10.39 -1.45
C ALA A 59 -5.14 9.45 -2.04
N ALA A 60 -4.97 9.05 -3.30
CA ALA A 60 -5.89 8.13 -3.97
C ALA A 60 -5.98 6.75 -3.28
N THR A 61 -4.89 6.31 -2.63
CA THR A 61 -4.89 5.04 -1.90
C THR A 61 -5.66 5.15 -0.58
N LEU A 62 -5.55 6.27 0.12
CA LEU A 62 -6.31 6.54 1.33
C LEU A 62 -7.81 6.70 1.02
N ASP A 63 -8.15 7.40 -0.06
CA ASP A 63 -9.53 7.58 -0.52
C ASP A 63 -10.18 6.27 -1.03
N ALA A 64 -9.38 5.28 -1.39
CA ALA A 64 -9.85 3.97 -1.85
C ALA A 64 -10.15 2.98 -0.71
N ILE A 65 -10.11 3.39 0.55
CA ILE A 65 -10.54 2.57 1.69
C ILE A 65 -12.03 2.27 1.55
N ILE A 66 -12.39 0.98 1.56
CA ILE A 66 -13.78 0.52 1.34
C ILE A 66 -14.55 0.26 2.64
N VAL A 67 -13.84 0.18 3.75
CA VAL A 67 -14.46 0.00 5.08
C VAL A 67 -14.72 1.37 5.70
N GLU A 68 -15.80 1.46 6.47
CA GLU A 68 -16.07 2.66 7.25
C GLU A 68 -14.89 2.90 8.22
N ARG A 69 -14.35 4.10 8.15
CA ARG A 69 -13.26 4.50 9.01
C ARG A 69 -13.84 5.17 10.26
N PRO A 70 -13.49 4.72 11.48
CA PRO A 70 -13.85 5.45 12.68
C PRO A 70 -13.36 6.89 12.61
N GLU A 71 -14.13 7.83 13.13
CA GLU A 71 -13.66 9.22 13.25
C GLU A 71 -12.46 9.27 14.21
N PRO A 72 -11.38 9.98 13.86
CA PRO A 72 -10.25 10.13 14.76
C PRO A 72 -10.64 11.01 15.95
N GLU A 73 -10.33 10.54 17.15
CA GLU A 73 -10.53 11.29 18.39
C GLU A 73 -9.21 11.88 18.89
N PRO A 74 -9.21 13.02 19.61
CA PRO A 74 -7.98 13.63 20.13
C PRO A 74 -7.13 12.67 20.97
N ASP A 75 -7.77 11.79 21.75
CA ASP A 75 -7.10 10.81 22.62
C ASP A 75 -6.76 9.51 21.88
N TYR A 76 -7.33 9.30 20.68
CA TYR A 76 -7.14 8.11 19.85
C TYR A 76 -6.85 8.48 18.38
N PRO A 77 -5.73 9.14 18.11
CA PRO A 77 -5.36 9.51 16.74
C PRO A 77 -5.08 8.28 15.88
N GLN A 78 -5.42 8.38 14.61
CA GLN A 78 -5.13 7.32 13.65
C GLN A 78 -3.74 7.49 13.06
N HIS A 79 -2.84 6.58 13.37
CA HIS A 79 -1.46 6.61 12.95
C HIS A 79 -1.25 5.97 11.58
N LEU A 80 -0.55 6.67 10.66
CA LEU A 80 -0.17 6.16 9.36
C LEU A 80 1.36 6.03 9.26
N CYS A 81 1.86 4.79 9.20
CA CYS A 81 3.27 4.53 9.06
C CYS A 81 3.68 4.47 7.58
N LEU A 82 4.57 5.33 7.17
CA LEU A 82 5.03 5.46 5.79
C LEU A 82 6.53 5.25 5.66
N ASP A 83 6.97 4.86 4.45
CA ASP A 83 8.39 4.75 4.12
C ASP A 83 9.00 6.15 3.92
N LYS A 84 10.30 6.25 4.02
CA LYS A 84 11.12 7.43 3.77
C LYS A 84 10.83 8.13 2.42
N GLY A 85 10.38 7.40 1.41
CA GLY A 85 9.99 7.95 0.12
C GLY A 85 8.78 8.89 0.15
N TYR A 86 8.06 8.94 1.26
CA TYR A 86 6.92 9.84 1.49
C TYR A 86 7.30 11.10 2.28
N ASP A 87 8.59 11.27 2.63
CA ASP A 87 9.10 12.48 3.28
C ASP A 87 9.26 13.62 2.27
N ASN A 88 8.13 14.15 1.83
CA ASN A 88 7.97 15.28 0.91
C ASN A 88 6.60 15.91 1.11
N ASP A 89 6.41 17.14 0.62
CA ASP A 89 5.19 17.93 0.82
C ASP A 89 3.92 17.13 0.41
N THR A 90 3.92 16.51 -0.75
CA THR A 90 2.78 15.69 -1.23
C THR A 90 2.42 14.55 -0.28
N GLY A 91 3.42 13.89 0.32
CA GLY A 91 3.21 12.80 1.27
C GLY A 91 2.65 13.32 2.59
N TRP A 92 3.15 14.44 3.08
CA TRP A 92 2.67 15.09 4.31
C TRP A 92 1.25 15.64 4.12
N GLU A 93 0.98 16.40 3.07
CA GLU A 93 -0.34 16.94 2.76
C GLU A 93 -1.39 15.84 2.67
N ALA A 94 -1.12 14.78 1.91
CA ALA A 94 -2.06 13.68 1.72
C ALA A 94 -2.46 12.99 3.04
N THR A 95 -1.58 12.98 4.05
CA THR A 95 -1.87 12.40 5.37
C THR A 95 -2.64 13.35 6.26
N VAL A 96 -2.20 14.60 6.35
CA VAL A 96 -2.80 15.61 7.24
C VAL A 96 -4.22 15.97 6.78
N GLU A 97 -4.44 16.15 5.47
CA GLU A 97 -5.77 16.42 4.91
C GLU A 97 -6.81 15.32 5.20
N ARG A 98 -6.35 14.12 5.60
CA ARG A 98 -7.22 12.98 5.91
C ARG A 98 -7.20 12.59 7.38
N ASP A 99 -6.77 13.51 8.23
CA ASP A 99 -6.73 13.34 9.69
C ASP A 99 -5.94 12.10 10.15
N TYR A 100 -4.80 11.82 9.49
CA TYR A 100 -3.84 10.83 9.96
C TYR A 100 -2.66 11.50 10.64
N GLU A 101 -2.19 10.90 11.73
CA GLU A 101 -0.89 11.23 12.31
C GLU A 101 0.22 10.47 11.55
N PRO A 102 1.07 11.17 10.76
CA PRO A 102 2.07 10.51 9.92
C PRO A 102 3.29 10.08 10.73
N HIS A 103 3.69 8.82 10.57
CA HIS A 103 4.96 8.27 11.04
C HIS A 103 5.87 8.01 9.84
N ILE A 104 6.55 9.04 9.36
CA ILE A 104 7.46 9.00 8.22
C ILE A 104 8.91 8.95 8.73
N ALA A 105 9.73 8.06 8.17
CA ALA A 105 11.15 8.06 8.43
C ALA A 105 11.82 9.22 7.70
N LEU A 106 12.35 10.22 8.43
CA LEU A 106 12.96 11.41 7.85
C LEU A 106 14.20 11.10 7.02
N ILE A 107 14.38 11.86 5.92
CA ILE A 107 15.54 11.74 5.01
C ILE A 107 16.77 12.37 5.63
N ARG A 108 16.63 13.50 6.31
CA ARG A 108 17.69 14.20 7.02
C ARG A 108 17.68 13.84 8.49
N ASP A 109 18.88 13.59 9.01
CA ASP A 109 19.18 12.98 10.31
C ASP A 109 18.98 13.92 11.51
N GLU A 110 17.91 14.69 11.53
CA GLU A 110 17.41 15.26 12.77
C GLU A 110 16.54 14.19 13.43
N ARG A 111 17.19 13.19 14.01
CA ARG A 111 16.48 12.16 14.77
C ARG A 111 15.87 12.80 16.01
N PRO A 112 14.56 13.07 16.04
CA PRO A 112 13.92 13.14 17.33
C PRO A 112 14.14 11.78 17.97
N VAL A 113 14.59 11.77 19.22
CA VAL A 113 14.69 10.57 20.04
C VAL A 113 13.34 9.85 19.95
N ARG A 114 13.23 8.84 19.08
CA ARG A 114 11.98 8.11 18.90
C ARG A 114 11.65 7.47 20.24
N PRO A 115 10.50 7.74 20.84
CA PRO A 115 10.06 6.94 21.95
C PRO A 115 10.03 5.49 21.46
N LYS A 116 10.65 4.58 22.19
CA LYS A 116 10.76 3.13 21.87
C LYS A 116 9.40 2.42 21.69
N ARG A 117 8.30 3.17 21.80
CA ARG A 117 6.92 2.68 21.81
C ARG A 117 6.34 2.28 20.44
N HIS A 118 6.92 2.74 19.33
CA HIS A 118 6.39 2.46 17.99
C HIS A 118 7.49 1.93 17.06
N PRO A 119 7.78 0.62 17.10
CA PRO A 119 8.73 -0.01 16.18
C PRO A 119 8.22 0.18 14.74
N ALA A 120 9.15 0.41 13.81
CA ALA A 120 8.83 0.50 12.39
C ALA A 120 8.11 -0.77 11.91
N ARG A 121 6.83 -0.67 11.56
CA ARG A 121 5.97 -1.80 11.16
C ARG A 121 6.01 -2.07 9.65
N ARG A 122 7.07 -1.70 8.98
CA ARG A 122 7.26 -1.92 7.53
C ARG A 122 7.06 -3.37 7.09
N TRP A 123 7.51 -4.32 7.90
CA TRP A 123 7.38 -5.74 7.63
C TRP A 123 5.92 -6.19 7.43
N VAL A 124 4.95 -5.47 7.99
CA VAL A 124 3.52 -5.82 7.92
C VAL A 124 3.00 -5.70 6.48
N VAL A 125 3.24 -4.57 5.82
CA VAL A 125 2.83 -4.38 4.43
C VAL A 125 3.67 -5.24 3.47
N GLU A 126 4.96 -5.42 3.76
CA GLU A 126 5.84 -6.29 2.97
C GLU A 126 5.35 -7.74 2.99
N ARG A 127 4.90 -8.25 4.14
CA ARG A 127 4.27 -9.56 4.27
C ARG A 127 3.01 -9.69 3.41
N THR A 128 2.13 -8.70 3.44
CA THR A 128 0.90 -8.71 2.65
C THR A 128 1.20 -8.65 1.15
N ILE A 129 2.14 -7.81 0.72
CA ILE A 129 2.60 -7.75 -0.67
C ILE A 129 3.24 -9.08 -1.09
N SER A 130 4.04 -9.70 -0.24
CA SER A 130 4.65 -11.01 -0.51
C SER A 130 3.59 -12.09 -0.72
N TRP A 131 2.54 -12.07 0.12
CA TRP A 131 1.42 -12.98 -0.03
C TRP A 131 0.64 -12.75 -1.35
N LEU A 132 0.36 -11.49 -1.70
CA LEU A 132 -0.26 -11.14 -2.98
C LEU A 132 0.60 -11.61 -4.16
N ASN A 133 1.92 -11.52 -4.06
CA ASN A 133 2.86 -11.98 -5.08
C ASN A 133 2.91 -13.51 -5.23
N SER A 134 2.44 -14.27 -4.24
CA SER A 134 2.28 -15.72 -4.37
C SER A 134 1.16 -16.08 -5.36
N CYS A 135 0.24 -15.16 -5.62
CA CYS A 135 -0.80 -15.32 -6.63
C CYS A 135 -0.23 -15.01 -8.02
N ARG A 136 -0.03 -16.03 -8.86
CA ARG A 136 0.63 -15.89 -10.17
C ARG A 136 -0.02 -14.86 -11.08
N ALA A 137 -1.35 -14.77 -11.08
CA ALA A 137 -2.12 -13.79 -11.85
C ALA A 137 -1.92 -12.33 -11.39
N ILE A 138 -1.41 -12.14 -10.17
CA ILE A 138 -1.10 -10.83 -9.59
C ILE A 138 0.40 -10.51 -9.77
N LEU A 139 1.27 -11.51 -9.64
CA LEU A 139 2.71 -11.33 -9.81
C LEU A 139 3.05 -10.87 -11.23
N VAL A 140 2.43 -11.49 -12.22
CA VAL A 140 2.57 -11.13 -13.64
C VAL A 140 1.22 -10.68 -14.16
N ARG A 141 1.12 -9.42 -14.55
CA ARG A 141 -0.12 -8.87 -15.09
C ARG A 141 -0.29 -9.31 -16.55
N TYR A 142 -1.30 -10.14 -16.80
CA TYR A 142 -1.75 -10.52 -18.15
C TYR A 142 -2.93 -9.65 -18.63
N ALA A 143 -3.74 -9.15 -17.72
CA ALA A 143 -4.90 -8.33 -18.03
C ALA A 143 -4.50 -6.99 -18.66
N LYS A 144 -4.98 -6.70 -19.87
CA LYS A 144 -4.76 -5.41 -20.55
C LYS A 144 -5.49 -4.28 -19.84
N LYS A 145 -6.76 -4.50 -19.45
CA LYS A 145 -7.55 -3.53 -18.69
C LYS A 145 -7.09 -3.50 -17.23
N SER A 146 -6.86 -2.31 -16.72
CA SER A 146 -6.46 -2.10 -15.33
C SER A 146 -7.53 -2.57 -14.35
N GLU A 147 -8.80 -2.37 -14.68
CA GLU A 147 -9.94 -2.78 -13.86
C GLU A 147 -9.97 -4.30 -13.62
N ASN A 148 -9.72 -5.10 -14.66
CA ASN A 148 -9.67 -6.56 -14.54
C ASN A 148 -8.50 -6.99 -13.62
N TYR A 149 -7.36 -6.34 -13.75
CA TYR A 149 -6.22 -6.62 -12.88
C TYR A 149 -6.49 -6.20 -11.43
N LEU A 150 -7.10 -5.03 -11.22
CA LEU A 150 -7.52 -4.57 -9.91
C LEU A 150 -8.56 -5.51 -9.28
N GLY A 151 -9.51 -6.00 -10.09
CA GLY A 151 -10.49 -6.99 -9.66
C GLY A 151 -9.86 -8.28 -9.12
N LEU A 152 -8.83 -8.80 -9.80
CA LEU A 152 -8.06 -9.96 -9.33
C LEU A 152 -7.34 -9.67 -8.00
N ILE A 153 -6.76 -8.49 -7.84
CA ILE A 153 -6.11 -8.10 -6.59
C ILE A 153 -7.14 -7.97 -5.46
N LYS A 154 -8.29 -7.34 -5.71
CA LYS A 154 -9.38 -7.22 -4.73
C LYS A 154 -9.90 -8.59 -4.29
N LEU A 155 -10.05 -9.53 -5.23
CA LEU A 155 -10.44 -10.91 -4.93
C LEU A 155 -9.40 -11.59 -4.02
N ALA A 156 -8.12 -11.43 -4.29
CA ALA A 156 -7.06 -11.96 -3.44
C ALA A 156 -7.06 -11.31 -2.04
N CYS A 157 -7.32 -10.00 -1.95
CA CYS A 157 -7.49 -9.30 -0.67
C CYS A 157 -8.69 -9.86 0.12
N ALA A 158 -9.82 -10.08 -0.54
CA ALA A 158 -11.01 -10.68 0.07
C ALA A 158 -10.73 -12.09 0.59
N LEU A 159 -9.98 -12.92 -0.18
CA LEU A 159 -9.57 -14.24 0.26
C LEU A 159 -8.64 -14.20 1.48
N LEU A 160 -7.76 -13.20 1.57
CA LEU A 160 -6.90 -12.99 2.73
C LEU A 160 -7.75 -12.68 3.97
N TRP A 161 -8.72 -11.78 3.87
CA TRP A 161 -9.66 -11.46 4.93
C TRP A 161 -10.51 -12.67 5.35
N TYR A 162 -11.06 -13.42 4.39
CA TYR A 162 -11.80 -14.63 4.65
C TYR A 162 -11.00 -15.65 5.47
N ARG A 163 -9.74 -15.89 5.09
CA ARG A 163 -8.85 -16.81 5.83
C ARG A 163 -8.54 -16.32 7.23
N ARG A 164 -8.41 -15.02 7.44
CA ARG A 164 -8.19 -14.43 8.77
C ARG A 164 -9.43 -14.61 9.63
N PHE A 165 -10.59 -14.27 9.09
CA PHE A 165 -11.87 -14.41 9.77
C PHE A 165 -12.11 -15.87 10.18
N HIS A 166 -11.91 -16.81 9.28
CA HIS A 166 -12.07 -18.24 9.56
C HIS A 166 -11.14 -18.72 10.67
N ARG A 167 -9.88 -18.28 10.72
CA ARG A 167 -8.96 -18.61 11.82
C ARG A 167 -9.48 -18.09 13.17
N LEU A 168 -9.97 -16.86 13.21
CA LEU A 168 -10.49 -16.26 14.45
C LEU A 168 -11.76 -16.97 14.93
N THR A 169 -12.54 -17.52 14.02
CA THR A 169 -13.80 -18.22 14.34
C THR A 169 -13.56 -19.65 14.81
N VAL A 170 -12.53 -20.34 14.27
CA VAL A 170 -12.21 -21.73 14.63
C VAL A 170 -11.41 -21.84 15.94
N LEU A 171 -10.77 -20.76 16.39
CA LEU A 171 -10.00 -20.72 17.63
C LEU A 171 -10.82 -20.25 18.85
N ARG A 172 -12.13 -20.09 18.70
CA ARG A 172 -13.10 -19.89 19.78
C ARG A 172 -13.90 -21.18 20.02
#